data_e0f3fdb295bb5a88398e59f7d926804a
#
_entry.id   e0f3fdb295bb5a88398e59f7d926804a
#
_cell.length_a   1.000
_cell.length_b   1.000
_cell.length_c   1.000
_cell.angle_alpha   90.00
_cell.angle_beta   90.00
_cell.angle_gamma   90.00
#
_symmetry.space_group_name_H-M   'P 1'
#
loop_
_entity.id
_entity.type
_entity.pdbx_description
1 polymer ?
#
loop_
_entity_poly.entity_id
_entity_poly.type
_entity_poly.pdbx_seq_one_letter_code
_entity_poly.pdbx_strand_id
1 'polypeptide(L)'
;KEMGSKTIVEQDNTSTIKLVKGGKRVCGQRTRNILIRYFYAHERVVDGTIVVVYKPTKEMTSDYLSKPLQGSLFRTHRNALMGLTPALEATYLLSYAKDKVVRVQKAIDYYSNYGKNV
;
A
#
# COMPACT_ATOMS: atom_id res chain seq x y z
N LYS A 1 -25.90 -25.11 -0.55
CA LYS A 1 -24.54 -24.80 -1.04
C LYS A 1 -24.35 -23.29 -0.88
N GLU A 2 -23.76 -22.89 0.22
CA GLU A 2 -23.39 -21.49 0.44
C GLU A 2 -22.44 -21.08 -0.69
N MET A 3 -22.81 -20.06 -1.45
CA MET A 3 -21.92 -19.39 -2.40
C MET A 3 -20.88 -18.64 -1.55
N GLY A 4 -19.78 -19.32 -1.22
CA GLY A 4 -18.67 -18.68 -0.54
C GLY A 4 -18.22 -17.43 -1.31
N SER A 5 -18.03 -16.32 -0.60
CA SER A 5 -17.54 -15.08 -1.19
C SER A 5 -16.18 -15.31 -1.82
N LYS A 6 -16.05 -15.05 -3.11
CA LYS A 6 -14.78 -15.13 -3.82
C LYS A 6 -13.83 -14.04 -3.31
N THR A 7 -12.63 -14.42 -2.93
CA THR A 7 -11.59 -13.47 -2.54
C THR A 7 -10.83 -12.99 -3.77
N ILE A 8 -10.80 -11.68 -3.98
CA ILE A 8 -10.02 -11.06 -5.06
C ILE A 8 -8.63 -10.73 -4.53
N VAL A 9 -7.60 -11.24 -5.19
CA VAL A 9 -6.19 -10.96 -4.90
C VAL A 9 -5.62 -10.12 -6.03
N GLU A 10 -5.27 -8.88 -5.74
CA GLU A 10 -4.62 -7.98 -6.69
C GLU A 10 -3.11 -8.24 -6.69
N GLN A 11 -2.49 -8.34 -7.87
CA GLN A 11 -1.07 -8.63 -8.04
C GLN A 11 -0.50 -7.83 -9.22
N ASP A 12 0.65 -7.17 -9.01
CA ASP A 12 1.34 -6.41 -10.06
C ASP A 12 2.40 -7.22 -10.82
N ASN A 13 2.87 -8.33 -10.26
CA ASN A 13 3.86 -9.18 -10.90
C ASN A 13 3.20 -10.19 -11.84
N THR A 14 3.33 -9.96 -13.14
CA THR A 14 2.76 -10.82 -14.18
C THR A 14 3.33 -12.25 -14.16
N SER A 15 4.60 -12.43 -13.77
CA SER A 15 5.22 -13.76 -13.65
C SER A 15 4.59 -14.56 -12.52
N THR A 16 4.30 -13.92 -11.38
CA THR A 16 3.58 -14.53 -10.26
C THR A 16 2.16 -14.93 -10.69
N ILE A 17 1.45 -14.07 -11.42
CA ILE A 17 0.09 -14.36 -11.92
C ILE A 17 0.12 -15.58 -12.84
N LYS A 18 1.07 -15.65 -13.80
CA LYS A 18 1.23 -16.79 -14.70
C LYS A 18 1.51 -18.08 -13.93
N LEU A 19 2.38 -18.02 -12.90
CA LEU A 19 2.73 -19.16 -12.08
C LEU A 19 1.52 -19.68 -11.29
N VAL A 20 0.78 -18.81 -10.64
CA VAL A 20 -0.39 -19.18 -9.82
C VAL A 20 -1.52 -19.74 -10.71
N LYS A 21 -1.77 -19.16 -11.88
CA LYS A 21 -2.79 -19.63 -12.82
C LYS A 21 -2.36 -20.92 -13.55
N GLY A 22 -1.10 -21.03 -13.92
CA GLY A 22 -0.58 -22.16 -14.73
C GLY A 22 -0.13 -23.38 -13.93
N GLY A 23 0.14 -23.21 -12.64
CA GLY A 23 0.59 -24.30 -11.77
C GLY A 23 1.90 -24.96 -12.23
N LYS A 24 2.01 -26.28 -12.06
CA LYS A 24 3.21 -27.06 -12.40
C LYS A 24 3.70 -26.93 -13.85
N ARG A 25 2.79 -26.70 -14.78
CA ARG A 25 3.11 -26.63 -16.22
C ARG A 25 4.02 -25.45 -16.58
N VAL A 26 4.00 -24.40 -15.78
CA VAL A 26 4.75 -23.15 -16.04
C VAL A 26 6.06 -23.10 -15.24
N CYS A 27 6.29 -24.07 -14.35
CA CYS A 27 7.45 -24.09 -13.45
C CYS A 27 8.72 -24.58 -14.14
N GLY A 28 9.74 -23.73 -14.20
CA GLY A 28 11.11 -24.13 -14.56
C GLY A 28 11.83 -24.87 -13.42
N GLN A 29 13.02 -25.43 -13.72
CA GLN A 29 13.80 -26.20 -12.74
C GLN A 29 14.11 -25.41 -11.44
N ARG A 30 14.34 -24.10 -11.54
CA ARG A 30 14.65 -23.22 -10.38
C ARG A 30 13.45 -22.98 -9.47
N THR A 31 12.24 -23.16 -9.98
CA THR A 31 11.00 -22.87 -9.26
C THR A 31 10.48 -24.10 -8.49
N ARG A 32 11.06 -25.27 -8.69
CA ARG A 32 10.60 -26.53 -8.05
C ARG A 32 10.63 -26.50 -6.53
N ASN A 33 11.60 -25.82 -5.93
CA ASN A 33 11.76 -25.73 -4.47
C ASN A 33 10.76 -24.76 -3.81
N ILE A 34 10.16 -23.86 -4.59
CA ILE A 34 9.17 -22.88 -4.11
C ILE A 34 7.75 -23.45 -4.19
N LEU A 35 7.60 -24.63 -4.80
CA LEU A 35 6.37 -25.19 -5.33
C LEU A 35 5.26 -25.46 -4.30
N ILE A 36 5.58 -25.86 -3.07
CA ILE A 36 4.55 -26.29 -2.11
C ILE A 36 3.59 -25.13 -1.77
N ARG A 37 4.12 -23.93 -1.56
CA ARG A 37 3.30 -22.75 -1.24
C ARG A 37 2.48 -22.26 -2.45
N TYR A 38 3.05 -22.32 -3.64
CA TYR A 38 2.36 -21.89 -4.86
C TYR A 38 1.29 -22.88 -5.30
N PHE A 39 1.43 -24.19 -5.01
CA PHE A 39 0.38 -25.16 -5.30
C PHE A 39 -0.89 -24.91 -4.53
N TYR A 40 -0.79 -24.53 -3.27
CA TYR A 40 -1.97 -24.16 -2.49
C TYR A 40 -2.73 -22.99 -3.14
N ALA A 41 -2.01 -21.93 -3.55
CA ALA A 41 -2.61 -20.80 -4.23
C ALA A 41 -3.23 -21.21 -5.59
N HIS A 42 -2.54 -22.08 -6.36
CA HIS A 42 -3.06 -22.61 -7.61
C HIS A 42 -4.34 -23.42 -7.43
N GLU A 43 -4.39 -24.30 -6.45
CA GLU A 43 -5.60 -25.07 -6.12
C GLU A 43 -6.78 -24.18 -5.77
N ARG A 44 -6.55 -23.09 -5.00
CA ARG A 44 -7.57 -22.11 -4.67
C ARG A 44 -8.06 -21.29 -5.87
N VAL A 45 -7.21 -21.08 -6.85
CA VAL A 45 -7.62 -20.44 -8.12
C VAL A 45 -8.44 -21.41 -8.97
N VAL A 46 -8.05 -22.69 -9.01
CA VAL A 46 -8.77 -23.73 -9.77
C VAL A 46 -10.14 -24.00 -9.18
N ASP A 47 -10.27 -24.09 -7.87
CA ASP A 47 -11.56 -24.28 -7.19
C ASP A 47 -12.45 -23.02 -7.17
N GLY A 48 -11.92 -21.86 -7.61
CA GLY A 48 -12.63 -20.60 -7.72
C GLY A 48 -12.80 -19.82 -6.42
N THR A 49 -12.16 -20.25 -5.34
CA THR A 49 -12.16 -19.54 -4.04
C THR A 49 -11.41 -18.21 -4.13
N ILE A 50 -10.30 -18.18 -4.91
CA ILE A 50 -9.46 -17.01 -5.13
C ILE A 50 -9.48 -16.62 -6.61
N VAL A 51 -9.64 -15.33 -6.88
CA VAL A 51 -9.50 -14.74 -8.22
C VAL A 51 -8.30 -13.81 -8.21
N VAL A 52 -7.29 -14.13 -9.01
CA VAL A 52 -6.09 -13.28 -9.14
C VAL A 52 -6.26 -12.32 -10.31
N VAL A 53 -6.18 -11.02 -10.01
CA VAL A 53 -6.36 -9.93 -10.96
C VAL A 53 -5.06 -9.12 -11.05
N TYR A 54 -4.68 -8.73 -12.27
CA TYR A 54 -3.57 -7.81 -12.45
C TYR A 54 -3.96 -6.39 -12.06
N LYS A 55 -3.08 -5.74 -11.32
CA LYS A 55 -3.19 -4.32 -11.00
C LYS A 55 -1.84 -3.63 -11.21
N PRO A 56 -1.79 -2.48 -11.89
CA PRO A 56 -0.55 -1.74 -12.09
C PRO A 56 0.12 -1.36 -10.76
N THR A 57 1.45 -1.42 -10.70
CA THR A 57 2.24 -1.12 -9.48
C THR A 57 1.88 0.24 -8.87
N LYS A 58 1.61 1.26 -9.70
CA LYS A 58 1.23 2.60 -9.24
C LYS A 58 -0.11 2.64 -8.48
N GLU A 59 -0.97 1.67 -8.71
CA GLU A 59 -2.30 1.54 -8.09
C GLU A 59 -2.32 0.54 -6.93
N MET A 60 -1.20 -0.16 -6.68
CA MET A 60 -1.06 -1.14 -5.61
C MET A 60 -0.94 -0.46 -4.25
N THR A 61 -2.06 -0.34 -3.53
CA THR A 61 -2.10 0.27 -2.19
C THR A 61 -1.24 -0.49 -1.17
N SER A 62 -1.06 -1.79 -1.33
CA SER A 62 -0.19 -2.62 -0.48
C SER A 62 1.29 -2.22 -0.53
N ASP A 63 1.74 -1.57 -1.60
CA ASP A 63 3.10 -1.05 -1.72
C ASP A 63 3.43 -0.01 -0.65
N TYR A 64 2.43 0.74 -0.16
CA TYR A 64 2.59 1.69 0.94
C TYR A 64 3.11 1.02 2.23
N LEU A 65 2.77 -0.24 2.46
CA LEU A 65 3.15 -0.99 3.65
C LEU A 65 4.52 -1.68 3.52
N SER A 66 5.02 -1.85 2.30
CA SER A 66 6.22 -2.64 2.02
C SER A 66 7.37 -1.88 1.35
N LYS A 67 7.10 -0.70 0.80
CA LYS A 67 8.08 0.12 0.05
C LYS A 67 8.20 1.53 0.62
N PRO A 68 9.39 2.14 0.65
CA PRO A 68 9.59 3.53 1.05
C PRO A 68 9.11 4.49 -0.05
N LEU A 69 7.81 4.68 -0.14
CA LEU A 69 7.20 5.58 -1.11
C LEU A 69 7.38 7.04 -0.73
N GLN A 70 7.54 7.92 -1.73
CA GLN A 70 7.70 9.35 -1.54
C GLN A 70 6.78 10.17 -2.48
N GLY A 71 6.61 11.44 -2.17
CA GLY A 71 5.92 12.40 -3.02
C GLY A 71 4.43 12.14 -3.21
N SER A 72 3.96 12.30 -4.45
CA SER A 72 2.54 12.18 -4.79
C SER A 72 2.01 10.75 -4.60
N LEU A 73 2.82 9.74 -4.94
CA LEU A 73 2.44 8.34 -4.83
C LEU A 73 2.20 7.95 -3.37
N PHE A 74 3.07 8.38 -2.45
CA PHE A 74 2.87 8.21 -1.02
C PHE A 74 1.54 8.80 -0.56
N ARG A 75 1.25 10.05 -0.95
CA ARG A 75 0.00 10.73 -0.57
C ARG A 75 -1.23 10.03 -1.10
N THR A 76 -1.19 9.57 -2.35
CA THR A 76 -2.30 8.84 -2.97
C THR A 76 -2.62 7.56 -2.21
N HIS A 77 -1.63 6.73 -1.91
CA HIS A 77 -1.83 5.49 -1.18
C HIS A 77 -2.21 5.72 0.29
N ARG A 78 -1.58 6.69 0.95
CA ARG A 78 -1.98 7.10 2.29
C ARG A 78 -3.46 7.49 2.35
N ASN A 79 -3.90 8.33 1.41
CA ASN A 79 -5.26 8.81 1.38
C ASN A 79 -6.26 7.68 1.14
N ALA A 80 -5.93 6.75 0.25
CA ALA A 80 -6.75 5.56 0.00
C ALA A 80 -6.89 4.69 1.26
N LEU A 81 -5.78 4.43 1.98
CA LEU A 81 -5.78 3.62 3.21
C LEU A 81 -6.51 4.30 4.37
N MET A 82 -6.38 5.61 4.49
CA MET A 82 -7.03 6.39 5.55
C MET A 82 -8.47 6.83 5.21
N GLY A 83 -8.97 6.49 4.02
CA GLY A 83 -10.28 6.94 3.56
C GLY A 83 -10.40 8.47 3.41
N LEU A 84 -9.27 9.14 3.13
CA LEU A 84 -9.27 10.60 2.99
C LEU A 84 -9.77 11.01 1.61
N THR A 85 -10.85 11.77 1.59
CA THR A 85 -11.30 12.49 0.39
C THR A 85 -10.42 13.72 0.14
N PRO A 86 -10.39 14.30 -1.08
CA PRO A 86 -9.64 15.53 -1.36
C PRO A 86 -9.99 16.69 -0.42
N ALA A 87 -11.27 16.82 -0.03
CA ALA A 87 -11.71 17.84 0.91
C ALA A 87 -11.17 17.61 2.34
N LEU A 88 -11.18 16.36 2.82
CA LEU A 88 -10.61 15.99 4.11
C LEU A 88 -9.08 16.14 4.11
N GLU A 89 -8.41 15.81 3.00
CA GLU A 89 -6.97 16.03 2.86
C GLU A 89 -6.62 17.51 2.98
N ALA A 90 -7.34 18.38 2.29
CA ALA A 90 -7.13 19.84 2.38
C ALA A 90 -7.30 20.34 3.80
N THR A 91 -8.33 19.88 4.54
CA THR A 91 -8.56 20.23 5.94
C THR A 91 -7.42 19.74 6.83
N TYR A 92 -6.95 18.51 6.62
CA TYR A 92 -5.81 17.96 7.36
C TYR A 92 -4.52 18.74 7.12
N LEU A 93 -4.22 19.09 5.87
CA LEU A 93 -3.04 19.89 5.53
C LEU A 93 -3.10 21.29 6.12
N LEU A 94 -4.28 21.91 6.14
CA LEU A 94 -4.48 23.22 6.78
C LEU A 94 -4.27 23.16 8.29
N SER A 95 -4.79 22.14 8.98
CA SER A 95 -4.57 21.95 10.42
C SER A 95 -3.08 21.75 10.71
N TYR A 96 -2.40 20.90 9.96
CA TYR A 96 -0.96 20.66 10.11
C TYR A 96 -0.13 21.92 9.86
N ALA A 97 -0.49 22.73 8.87
CA ALA A 97 0.18 24.00 8.59
C ALA A 97 0.00 25.00 9.75
N LYS A 98 -1.21 25.10 10.30
CA LYS A 98 -1.47 25.93 11.49
C LYS A 98 -0.62 25.50 12.68
N ASP A 99 -0.56 24.22 12.98
CA ASP A 99 0.27 23.69 14.07
C ASP A 99 1.76 23.97 13.86
N LYS A 100 2.24 23.87 12.62
CA LYS A 100 3.63 24.19 12.29
C LYS A 100 3.93 25.69 12.48
N VAL A 101 3.04 26.57 12.05
CA VAL A 101 3.18 28.02 12.24
C VAL A 101 3.20 28.36 13.72
N VAL A 102 2.30 27.79 14.52
CA VAL A 102 2.26 28.00 15.98
C VAL A 102 3.56 27.53 16.65
N ARG A 103 4.12 26.39 16.23
CA ARG A 103 5.40 25.89 16.77
C ARG A 103 6.57 26.81 16.42
N VAL A 104 6.63 27.31 15.19
CA VAL A 104 7.66 28.25 14.75
C VAL A 104 7.54 29.55 15.52
N GLN A 105 6.33 30.08 15.69
CA GLN A 105 6.10 31.32 16.47
C GLN A 105 6.54 31.18 17.93
N LYS A 106 6.20 30.07 18.59
CA LYS A 106 6.67 29.78 19.95
C LYS A 106 8.20 29.73 20.06
N ALA A 107 8.87 29.15 19.05
CA ALA A 107 10.33 29.10 18.99
C ALA A 107 10.92 30.51 18.84
N ILE A 108 10.36 31.34 17.95
CA ILE A 108 10.79 32.72 17.76
C ILE A 108 10.62 33.54 19.09
N ASP A 109 9.47 33.40 19.74
CA ASP A 109 9.18 34.09 21.01
C ASP A 109 10.16 33.64 22.12
N TYR A 110 10.47 32.35 22.18
CA TYR A 110 11.44 31.80 23.12
C TYR A 110 12.83 32.43 22.94
N TYR A 111 13.36 32.42 21.71
CA TYR A 111 14.69 32.97 21.43
C TYR A 111 14.74 34.48 21.54
N SER A 112 13.66 35.21 21.23
CA SER A 112 13.59 36.65 21.40
C SER A 112 13.63 37.07 22.86
N ASN A 113 13.10 36.24 23.75
CA ASN A 113 13.12 36.51 25.20
C ASN A 113 14.40 36.02 25.88
N TYR A 114 15.08 35.03 25.31
CA TYR A 114 16.32 34.46 25.84
C TYR A 114 17.46 35.51 25.87
N GLY A 115 17.53 36.40 24.88
CA GLY A 115 18.53 37.46 24.83
C GLY A 115 18.26 38.67 25.73
N LYS A 116 17.05 38.79 26.34
CA LYS A 116 16.68 39.92 27.20
C LYS A 116 16.97 39.70 28.69
N ASN A 117 17.26 38.47 29.08
CA ASN A 117 17.54 38.06 30.46
C ASN A 117 19.01 37.78 30.75
N VAL A 118 19.88 38.20 29.86
CA VAL A 118 21.34 38.06 30.03
C VAL A 118 21.99 39.35 30.39
#